data_be6b232774071ccb4f0c114f252198cc
#
_entry.id   be6b232774071ccb4f0c114f252198cc
#
_cell.length_a   1.000
_cell.length_b   1.000
_cell.length_c   1.000
_cell.angle_alpha   90.00
_cell.angle_beta   90.00
_cell.angle_gamma   90.00
#
_symmetry.space_group_name_H-M   'P 1'
#
loop_
_entity.id
_entity.type
_entity.pdbx_description
1 polymer ?
#
loop_
_entity_poly.entity_id
_entity_poly.type
_entity_poly.pdbx_seq_one_letter_code
_entity_poly.pdbx_strand_id
1 'polypeptide(L)'
;SDINKNSNTAGSKERFDKIHEEALQIFSQGSSVEFIHHISNMALLDCGQNAALSNYLFAAKRDIVVEWDKQGHYIPFCTKMVFFKYYTPSSENQLFYWGVNDRNAYVKAINEKIGCYYGNEMEPITI
;
A
#
# COMPACT_ATOMS: atom_id res chain seq x y z
N SER A 1 -19.06 13.77 33.51
CA SER A 1 -17.72 13.46 32.98
C SER A 1 -17.78 12.50 31.77
N ASP A 2 -18.76 11.62 31.69
CA ASP A 2 -18.88 10.65 30.58
C ASP A 2 -19.34 11.29 29.26
N ILE A 3 -20.13 12.39 29.34
CA ILE A 3 -20.60 13.12 28.16
C ILE A 3 -19.44 13.82 27.42
N ASN A 4 -18.45 14.33 28.16
CA ASN A 4 -17.29 14.99 27.56
C ASN A 4 -16.29 14.02 26.89
N LYS A 5 -16.22 12.78 27.34
CA LYS A 5 -15.40 11.75 26.69
C LYS A 5 -15.98 11.32 25.34
N ASN A 6 -17.30 11.20 25.25
CA ASN A 6 -17.98 10.82 24.01
C ASN A 6 -17.89 11.91 22.92
N SER A 7 -17.98 13.17 23.30
CA SER A 7 -17.87 14.27 22.33
C SER A 7 -16.45 14.41 21.77
N ASN A 8 -15.42 14.18 22.57
CA ASN A 8 -14.03 14.21 22.10
C ASN A 8 -13.69 13.04 21.18
N THR A 9 -14.27 11.87 21.44
CA THR A 9 -14.04 10.68 20.61
C THR A 9 -14.70 10.81 19.23
N ALA A 10 -15.92 11.38 19.17
CA ALA A 10 -16.60 11.64 17.91
C ALA A 10 -15.88 12.68 17.05
N GLY A 11 -15.44 13.79 17.63
CA GLY A 11 -14.66 14.80 16.93
C GLY A 11 -13.30 14.30 16.46
N SER A 12 -12.67 13.42 17.20
CA SER A 12 -11.40 12.78 16.85
C SER A 12 -11.56 11.84 15.66
N LYS A 13 -12.66 11.08 15.63
CA LYS A 13 -12.97 10.18 14.52
C LYS A 13 -13.28 10.94 13.23
N GLU A 14 -14.09 11.99 13.31
CA GLU A 14 -14.40 12.84 12.15
C GLU A 14 -13.13 13.50 11.57
N ARG A 15 -12.22 13.99 12.42
CA ARG A 15 -10.92 14.51 12.00
C ARG A 15 -10.06 13.46 11.31
N PHE A 16 -10.01 12.25 11.88
CA PHE A 16 -9.26 11.14 11.30
C PHE A 16 -9.84 10.76 9.93
N ASP A 17 -11.14 10.61 9.82
CA ASP A 17 -11.81 10.26 8.57
C ASP A 17 -11.57 11.33 7.50
N LYS A 18 -11.62 12.60 7.87
CA LYS A 18 -11.34 13.72 6.96
C LYS A 18 -9.89 13.73 6.49
N ILE A 19 -8.94 13.56 7.39
CA ILE A 19 -7.51 13.47 7.05
C ILE A 19 -7.26 12.25 6.17
N HIS A 20 -7.89 11.13 6.47
CA HIS A 20 -7.80 9.91 5.68
C HIS A 20 -8.32 10.12 4.25
N GLU A 21 -9.48 10.76 4.08
CA GLU A 21 -10.03 11.11 2.76
C GLU A 21 -9.11 12.07 1.99
N GLU A 22 -8.62 13.12 2.63
CA GLU A 22 -7.69 14.06 2.03
C GLU A 22 -6.39 13.37 1.61
N ALA A 23 -5.84 12.49 2.45
CA ALA A 23 -4.66 11.70 2.12
C ALA A 23 -4.92 10.77 0.93
N LEU A 24 -6.07 10.09 0.90
CA LEU A 24 -6.47 9.24 -0.23
C LEU A 24 -6.58 10.04 -1.53
N GLN A 25 -7.14 11.25 -1.49
CA GLN A 25 -7.23 12.13 -2.66
C GLN A 25 -5.84 12.53 -3.16
N ILE A 26 -4.94 12.90 -2.26
CA ILE A 26 -3.56 13.27 -2.60
C ILE A 26 -2.82 12.07 -3.21
N PHE A 27 -2.89 10.91 -2.56
CA PHE A 27 -2.17 9.71 -2.99
C PHE A 27 -2.78 9.05 -4.23
N SER A 28 -4.08 9.19 -4.45
CA SER A 28 -4.76 8.71 -5.64
C SER A 28 -4.70 9.69 -6.81
N GLN A 29 -4.20 10.89 -6.60
CA GLN A 29 -4.14 11.97 -7.59
C GLN A 29 -5.51 12.27 -8.24
N GLY A 30 -6.56 12.26 -7.42
CA GLY A 30 -7.91 12.51 -7.89
C GLY A 30 -8.57 11.35 -8.63
N SER A 31 -8.00 10.16 -8.52
CA SER A 31 -8.52 8.96 -9.18
C SER A 31 -9.79 8.44 -8.49
N SER A 32 -10.58 7.67 -9.24
CA SER A 32 -11.77 7.02 -8.71
C SER A 32 -11.46 5.97 -7.64
N VAL A 33 -12.50 5.55 -6.91
CA VAL A 33 -12.40 4.45 -5.93
C VAL A 33 -11.85 3.17 -6.56
N GLU A 34 -12.14 2.91 -7.82
CA GLU A 34 -11.62 1.78 -8.59
C GLU A 34 -10.09 1.78 -8.64
N PHE A 35 -9.50 2.95 -8.72
CA PHE A 35 -8.04 3.09 -8.75
C PHE A 35 -7.38 2.69 -7.41
N ILE A 36 -8.06 2.93 -6.29
CA ILE A 36 -7.59 2.53 -4.96
C ILE A 36 -7.52 1.01 -4.83
N HIS A 37 -8.46 0.30 -5.42
CA HIS A 37 -8.55 -1.16 -5.41
C HIS A 37 -7.80 -1.84 -6.56
N HIS A 38 -7.06 -1.09 -7.34
CA HIS A 38 -6.23 -1.64 -8.42
C HIS A 38 -5.08 -2.48 -7.85
N ILE A 39 -4.65 -3.50 -8.59
CA ILE A 39 -3.56 -4.40 -8.19
C ILE A 39 -2.27 -3.65 -7.83
N SER A 40 -2.04 -2.49 -8.43
CA SER A 40 -0.90 -1.63 -8.14
C SER A 40 -0.85 -1.12 -6.68
N ASN A 41 -1.96 -1.25 -5.95
CA ASN A 41 -2.07 -0.90 -4.53
C ASN A 41 -2.21 -2.13 -3.62
N MET A 42 -1.96 -3.33 -4.13
CA MET A 42 -2.17 -4.57 -3.38
C MET A 42 -0.86 -5.29 -3.15
N ALA A 43 -0.74 -5.91 -1.98
CA ALA A 43 0.35 -6.81 -1.64
C ALA A 43 -0.20 -7.99 -0.85
N LEU A 44 0.34 -9.18 -1.10
CA LEU A 44 -0.13 -10.41 -0.48
C LEU A 44 0.44 -10.54 0.94
N LEU A 45 -0.43 -10.72 1.92
CA LEU A 45 -0.09 -10.99 3.32
C LEU A 45 -1.01 -12.09 3.85
N ASP A 46 -0.58 -12.77 4.91
CA ASP A 46 -1.50 -13.65 5.62
C ASP A 46 -2.59 -12.85 6.35
N CYS A 47 -3.63 -13.53 6.76
CA CYS A 47 -4.81 -12.90 7.38
C CYS A 47 -4.45 -12.13 8.66
N GLY A 48 -3.56 -12.69 9.49
CA GLY A 48 -3.13 -12.06 10.75
C GLY A 48 -2.26 -10.83 10.49
N GLN A 49 -1.32 -10.92 9.56
CA GLN A 49 -0.47 -9.81 9.16
C GLN A 49 -1.29 -8.67 8.54
N ASN A 50 -2.23 -9.01 7.66
CA ASN A 50 -3.11 -8.01 7.04
C ASN A 50 -3.96 -7.29 8.09
N ALA A 51 -4.52 -8.02 9.05
CA ALA A 51 -5.28 -7.43 10.15
C ALA A 51 -4.42 -6.52 11.03
N ALA A 52 -3.18 -6.92 11.32
CA ALA A 52 -2.25 -6.12 12.12
C ALA A 52 -1.84 -4.82 11.44
N LEU A 53 -1.67 -4.82 10.11
CA LEU A 53 -1.38 -3.60 9.36
C LEU A 53 -2.58 -2.66 9.25
N SER A 54 -3.80 -3.22 9.27
CA SER A 54 -5.04 -2.44 9.27
C SER A 54 -5.00 -1.27 8.27
N ASN A 55 -5.46 -0.09 8.70
CA ASN A 55 -5.52 1.13 7.90
C ASN A 55 -4.32 2.07 8.11
N TYR A 56 -3.21 1.56 8.62
CA TYR A 56 -2.02 2.39 8.81
C TYR A 56 -1.52 2.95 7.46
N LEU A 57 -0.87 4.10 7.52
CA LEU A 57 -0.20 4.68 6.36
C LEU A 57 0.98 3.80 5.93
N PHE A 58 1.40 3.94 4.66
CA PHE A 58 2.47 3.13 4.08
C PHE A 58 3.75 3.11 4.93
N ALA A 59 4.21 4.26 5.40
CA ALA A 59 5.42 4.34 6.21
C ALA A 59 5.33 3.49 7.48
N ALA A 60 4.19 3.55 8.18
CA ALA A 60 3.97 2.75 9.38
C ALA A 60 3.87 1.26 9.05
N LYS A 61 3.18 0.90 7.99
CA LYS A 61 3.12 -0.49 7.51
C LYS A 61 4.52 -1.01 7.15
N ARG A 62 5.30 -0.21 6.47
CA ARG A 62 6.68 -0.55 6.09
C ARG A 62 7.53 -0.85 7.32
N ASP A 63 7.48 -0.01 8.33
CA ASP A 63 8.26 -0.22 9.55
C ASP A 63 7.89 -1.54 10.24
N ILE A 64 6.61 -1.87 10.30
CA ILE A 64 6.12 -3.13 10.85
C ILE A 64 6.61 -4.32 10.02
N VAL A 65 6.51 -4.26 8.70
CA VAL A 65 6.97 -5.33 7.80
C VAL A 65 8.48 -5.53 7.89
N VAL A 66 9.25 -4.46 7.97
CA VAL A 66 10.71 -4.53 8.17
C VAL A 66 11.04 -5.23 9.48
N GLU A 67 10.33 -4.91 10.55
CA GLU A 67 10.53 -5.54 11.86
C GLU A 67 10.18 -7.03 11.83
N TRP A 68 9.07 -7.40 11.21
CA TRP A 68 8.71 -8.81 11.02
C TRP A 68 9.78 -9.57 10.24
N ASP A 69 10.33 -8.98 9.20
CA ASP A 69 11.40 -9.59 8.41
C ASP A 69 12.65 -9.84 9.27
N LYS A 70 13.04 -8.87 10.09
CA LYS A 70 14.14 -9.01 11.03
C LYS A 70 13.91 -10.11 12.06
N GLN A 71 12.67 -10.29 12.49
CA GLN A 71 12.27 -11.33 13.45
C GLN A 71 12.13 -12.72 12.82
N GLY A 72 12.28 -12.84 11.52
CA GLY A 72 12.19 -14.11 10.80
C GLY A 72 10.78 -14.57 10.49
N HIS A 73 9.77 -13.68 10.57
CA HIS A 73 8.42 -13.99 10.13
C HIS A 73 8.36 -14.17 8.61
N TYR A 74 7.57 -15.14 8.17
CA TYR A 74 7.38 -15.36 6.75
C TYR A 74 6.57 -14.21 6.12
N ILE A 75 7.14 -13.62 5.08
CA ILE A 75 6.48 -12.62 4.24
C ILE A 75 6.75 -13.02 2.79
N PRO A 76 5.73 -13.06 1.91
CA PRO A 76 5.94 -13.37 0.49
C PRO A 76 7.00 -12.45 -0.10
N PHE A 77 7.87 -12.99 -0.93
CA PHE A 77 9.01 -12.25 -1.49
C PHE A 77 8.57 -10.99 -2.23
N CYS A 78 7.54 -11.08 -3.07
CA CYS A 78 7.02 -9.92 -3.81
C CYS A 78 6.50 -8.83 -2.87
N THR A 79 5.89 -9.20 -1.74
CA THR A 79 5.42 -8.27 -0.73
C THR A 79 6.58 -7.54 -0.06
N LYS A 80 7.65 -8.24 0.29
CA LYS A 80 8.87 -7.59 0.78
C LYS A 80 9.39 -6.57 -0.22
N MET A 81 9.45 -6.93 -1.48
CA MET A 81 9.96 -6.05 -2.53
C MET A 81 9.11 -4.79 -2.69
N VAL A 82 7.78 -4.88 -2.48
CA VAL A 82 6.89 -3.73 -2.46
C VAL A 82 7.23 -2.79 -1.30
N PHE A 83 7.28 -3.31 -0.08
CA PHE A 83 7.54 -2.48 1.10
C PHE A 83 8.97 -1.95 1.16
N PHE A 84 9.93 -2.66 0.59
CA PHE A 84 11.32 -2.21 0.49
C PHE A 84 11.56 -1.29 -0.71
N LYS A 85 10.53 -1.01 -1.50
CA LYS A 85 10.62 -0.16 -2.71
C LYS A 85 11.63 -0.68 -3.74
N TYR A 86 11.80 -1.98 -3.82
CA TYR A 86 12.77 -2.60 -4.71
C TYR A 86 12.50 -2.32 -6.20
N TYR A 87 11.23 -2.25 -6.57
CA TYR A 87 10.83 -2.04 -7.97
C TYR A 87 10.99 -0.58 -8.43
N THR A 88 10.99 0.35 -7.49
CA THR A 88 11.06 1.77 -7.81
C THR A 88 12.53 2.18 -8.05
N PRO A 89 12.84 2.90 -9.15
CA PRO A 89 14.19 3.40 -9.39
C PRO A 89 14.68 4.29 -8.23
N SER A 90 15.96 4.19 -7.92
CA SER A 90 16.57 4.93 -6.79
C SER A 90 16.41 6.45 -6.88
N SER A 91 16.37 6.97 -8.11
CA SER A 91 16.19 8.41 -8.36
C SER A 91 14.78 8.93 -7.99
N GLU A 92 13.80 8.03 -7.91
CA GLU A 92 12.40 8.35 -7.63
C GLU A 92 11.95 7.79 -6.28
N ASN A 93 12.85 7.14 -5.55
CA ASN A 93 12.53 6.40 -4.35
C ASN A 93 12.41 7.34 -3.14
N GLN A 94 11.31 7.19 -2.43
CA GLN A 94 11.08 7.75 -1.11
C GLN A 94 10.35 6.70 -0.25
N LEU A 95 10.50 6.75 1.06
CA LEU A 95 10.03 5.69 1.97
C LEU A 95 8.73 6.04 2.70
N PHE A 96 8.16 7.20 2.41
CA PHE A 96 7.05 7.74 3.20
C PHE A 96 5.68 7.34 2.67
N TYR A 97 5.53 7.15 1.36
CA TYR A 97 4.26 6.81 0.75
C TYR A 97 4.43 5.91 -0.48
N TRP A 98 3.34 5.25 -0.85
CA TRP A 98 3.24 4.46 -2.07
C TRP A 98 2.54 5.31 -3.15
N GLY A 99 3.31 5.92 -4.02
CA GLY A 99 2.85 6.87 -5.01
C GLY A 99 2.73 6.30 -6.42
N VAL A 100 2.47 7.19 -7.39
CA VAL A 100 2.26 6.82 -8.79
C VAL A 100 3.49 6.14 -9.40
N ASN A 101 4.69 6.65 -9.12
CA ASN A 101 5.91 6.04 -9.63
C ASN A 101 6.10 4.62 -9.11
N ASP A 102 5.81 4.40 -7.83
CA ASP A 102 5.85 3.07 -7.22
C ASP A 102 4.85 2.12 -7.87
N ARG A 103 3.64 2.59 -8.10
CA ARG A 103 2.57 1.81 -8.72
C ARG A 103 2.91 1.43 -10.15
N ASN A 104 3.43 2.35 -10.94
CA ASN A 104 3.87 2.11 -12.31
C ASN A 104 5.01 1.10 -12.36
N ALA A 105 6.01 1.24 -11.50
CA ALA A 105 7.13 0.32 -11.41
C ALA A 105 6.69 -1.09 -11.00
N TYR A 106 5.76 -1.19 -10.05
CA TYR A 106 5.21 -2.46 -9.59
C TYR A 106 4.41 -3.18 -10.69
N VAL A 107 3.53 -2.47 -11.39
CA VAL A 107 2.78 -3.05 -12.51
C VAL A 107 3.72 -3.50 -13.64
N LYS A 108 4.75 -2.73 -13.93
CA LYS A 108 5.77 -3.12 -14.91
C LYS A 108 6.45 -4.43 -14.49
N ALA A 109 6.84 -4.56 -13.23
CA ALA A 109 7.46 -5.78 -12.71
C ALA A 109 6.50 -6.98 -12.79
N ILE A 110 5.22 -6.81 -12.46
CA ILE A 110 4.20 -7.84 -12.59
C ILE A 110 4.07 -8.29 -14.04
N ASN A 111 3.94 -7.36 -14.98
CA ASN A 111 3.81 -7.65 -16.41
C ASN A 111 5.02 -8.40 -16.96
N GLU A 112 6.22 -8.03 -16.57
CA GLU A 112 7.45 -8.74 -16.93
C GLU A 112 7.44 -10.20 -16.44
N LYS A 113 7.00 -10.42 -15.20
CA LYS A 113 6.88 -11.78 -14.63
C LYS A 113 5.82 -12.61 -15.33
N ILE A 114 4.64 -12.05 -15.56
CA ILE A 114 3.55 -12.73 -16.27
C ILE A 114 3.97 -13.04 -17.70
N GLY A 115 4.62 -12.11 -18.38
CA GLY A 115 5.11 -12.28 -19.75
C GLY A 115 6.07 -13.45 -19.91
N CYS A 116 6.89 -13.75 -18.91
CA CYS A 116 7.77 -14.91 -18.91
C CYS A 116 7.00 -16.25 -18.94
N TYR A 117 5.79 -16.29 -18.36
CA TYR A 117 4.99 -17.51 -18.26
C TYR A 117 4.00 -17.70 -19.42
N TYR A 118 3.42 -16.61 -19.90
CA TYR A 118 2.29 -16.65 -20.86
C TYR A 118 2.63 -16.09 -22.24
N GLY A 119 3.80 -15.50 -22.41
CA GLY A 119 4.21 -14.90 -23.68
C GLY A 119 3.25 -13.81 -24.16
N ASN A 120 2.89 -13.85 -25.46
CA ASN A 120 2.02 -12.85 -26.08
C ASN A 120 0.51 -13.15 -25.93
N GLU A 121 0.13 -14.18 -25.20
CA GLU A 121 -1.26 -14.63 -25.06
C GLU A 121 -2.07 -13.84 -24.02
N MET A 122 -1.41 -13.09 -23.13
CA MET A 122 -2.07 -12.25 -22.13
C MET A 122 -1.86 -10.78 -22.41
N GLU A 123 -2.94 -10.01 -22.24
CA GLU A 123 -2.84 -8.56 -22.27
C GLU A 123 -2.13 -8.04 -21.00
N PRO A 124 -1.23 -7.05 -21.13
CA PRO A 124 -0.59 -6.43 -19.97
C PRO A 124 -1.60 -5.75 -19.05
N ILE A 125 -1.32 -5.76 -17.75
CA ILE A 125 -2.07 -4.99 -16.77
C ILE A 125 -1.82 -3.51 -17.04
N THR A 126 -2.88 -2.72 -17.08
CA THR A 126 -2.81 -1.26 -17.26
C THR A 126 -3.29 -0.54 -16.01
N ILE A 127 -2.76 0.63 -15.80
CA ILE A 127 -3.21 1.52 -14.72
C ILE A 127 -4.19 2.54 -15.25
#